data_af1f22a716d545afdad222a2398de2ff
#
_entry.id   af1f22a716d545afdad222a2398de2ff
#
_cell.length_a   1.000
_cell.length_b   1.000
_cell.length_c   1.000
_cell.angle_alpha   90.00
_cell.angle_beta   90.00
_cell.angle_gamma   90.00
#
_symmetry.space_group_name_H-M   'P 1'
#
loop_
_entity.id
_entity.type
_entity.pdbx_description
1 polymer ?
#
loop_
_entity_poly.entity_id
_entity_poly.type
_entity_poly.pdbx_seq_one_letter_code
_entity_poly.pdbx_strand_id
1 'polypeptide(L)'
;MSIEFKNVSKKLGNNIVINNVNIEIKKGIVTGLKGINGSGKTMMMRLIAGLIYATKGEVIIDGKVLGKDISFPPSIGLMLENPAFLPSYNGFDNLKMLASIKGEIKDEKIDEVLETVGLAAIDKKYRKYSLGMKQRLGIAAAIMEEPDIILLDEPTNSLDASGQEMVKEIVAKEKESGATVILSCHDSALLESMCDEIFNIEVGEITNHYVPDKE
;
A
#
# COMPACT_ATOMS: atom_id res chain seq x y z
N MET A 1 -7.75 -10.63 -2.97
CA MET A 1 -6.75 -11.65 -3.41
C MET A 1 -5.93 -12.12 -2.22
N SER A 2 -5.55 -13.42 -2.13
CA SER A 2 -4.64 -13.96 -1.11
C SER A 2 -3.18 -13.78 -1.55
N ILE A 3 -2.27 -13.68 -0.57
CA ILE A 3 -0.83 -13.48 -0.83
C ILE A 3 -0.04 -14.48 0.02
N GLU A 4 0.88 -15.21 -0.58
CA GLU A 4 1.69 -16.20 0.12
C GLU A 4 3.19 -16.01 -0.21
N PHE A 5 4.02 -16.05 0.81
CA PHE A 5 5.48 -16.08 0.70
C PHE A 5 5.97 -17.48 1.09
N LYS A 6 6.65 -18.17 0.17
CA LYS A 6 7.25 -19.49 0.39
C LYS A 6 8.78 -19.40 0.35
N ASN A 7 9.42 -19.47 1.52
CA ASN A 7 10.87 -19.43 1.70
C ASN A 7 11.53 -18.24 0.95
N VAL A 8 10.87 -17.06 0.99
CA VAL A 8 11.27 -15.90 0.20
C VAL A 8 12.50 -15.25 0.78
N SER A 9 13.53 -15.11 -0.05
CA SER A 9 14.70 -14.30 0.25
C SER A 9 14.99 -13.33 -0.89
N LYS A 10 15.43 -12.11 -0.56
CA LYS A 10 15.84 -11.09 -1.53
C LYS A 10 17.21 -10.54 -1.19
N LYS A 11 18.09 -10.56 -2.18
CA LYS A 11 19.40 -9.89 -2.15
C LYS A 11 19.40 -8.63 -3.01
N LEU A 12 20.01 -7.57 -2.53
CA LEU A 12 20.36 -6.37 -3.29
C LEU A 12 21.88 -6.21 -3.22
N GLY A 13 22.56 -6.46 -4.33
CA GLY A 13 24.01 -6.62 -4.32
C GLY A 13 24.44 -7.74 -3.37
N ASN A 14 25.27 -7.43 -2.39
CA ASN A 14 25.74 -8.40 -1.38
C ASN A 14 24.85 -8.46 -0.12
N ASN A 15 23.89 -7.56 0.02
CA ASN A 15 23.05 -7.47 1.22
C ASN A 15 21.78 -8.29 1.08
N ILE A 16 21.48 -9.12 2.08
CA ILE A 16 20.17 -9.79 2.21
C ILE A 16 19.22 -8.78 2.87
N VAL A 17 18.16 -8.40 2.17
CA VAL A 17 17.15 -7.43 2.63
C VAL A 17 15.85 -8.10 3.05
N ILE A 18 15.60 -9.33 2.59
CA ILE A 18 14.55 -10.24 3.06
C ILE A 18 15.18 -11.62 3.18
N ASN A 19 14.97 -12.30 4.30
CA ASN A 19 15.61 -13.57 4.63
C ASN A 19 14.61 -14.64 5.05
N ASN A 20 14.42 -15.63 4.19
CA ASN A 20 13.61 -16.84 4.44
C ASN A 20 12.21 -16.57 5.03
N VAL A 21 11.51 -15.57 4.47
CA VAL A 21 10.16 -15.21 4.92
C VAL A 21 9.14 -16.24 4.45
N ASN A 22 8.31 -16.69 5.39
CA ASN A 22 7.18 -17.58 5.17
C ASN A 22 5.95 -16.97 5.86
N ILE A 23 5.00 -16.43 5.08
CA ILE A 23 3.74 -15.85 5.56
C ILE A 23 2.62 -16.13 4.58
N GLU A 24 1.40 -16.11 5.10
CA GLU A 24 0.18 -16.11 4.32
C GLU A 24 -0.70 -14.93 4.78
N ILE A 25 -1.09 -14.08 3.84
CA ILE A 25 -2.05 -12.98 4.04
C ILE A 25 -3.35 -13.39 3.38
N LYS A 26 -4.40 -13.50 4.17
CA LYS A 26 -5.73 -13.91 3.71
C LYS A 26 -6.40 -12.79 2.91
N LYS A 27 -7.30 -13.18 1.99
CA LYS A 27 -8.12 -12.24 1.24
C LYS A 27 -9.05 -11.43 2.16
N GLY A 28 -9.21 -10.14 1.88
CA GLY A 28 -10.22 -9.29 2.51
C GLY A 28 -9.92 -8.91 3.96
N ILE A 29 -8.65 -8.93 4.36
CA ILE A 29 -8.21 -8.46 5.68
C ILE A 29 -7.23 -7.31 5.56
N VAL A 30 -7.02 -6.62 6.67
CA VAL A 30 -6.00 -5.58 6.82
C VAL A 30 -4.80 -6.15 7.56
N THR A 31 -3.66 -6.21 6.89
CA THR A 31 -2.40 -6.71 7.45
C THR A 31 -1.42 -5.58 7.69
N GLY A 32 -0.93 -5.45 8.92
CA GLY A 32 0.10 -4.50 9.32
C GLY A 32 1.51 -5.08 9.19
N LEU A 33 2.43 -4.29 8.64
CA LEU A 33 3.87 -4.57 8.67
C LEU A 33 4.52 -3.64 9.68
N LYS A 34 4.99 -4.17 10.82
CA LYS A 34 5.61 -3.43 11.92
C LYS A 34 7.11 -3.67 11.95
N GLY A 35 7.89 -2.61 12.13
CA GLY A 35 9.35 -2.69 12.22
C GLY A 35 10.00 -1.32 12.05
N ILE A 36 11.25 -1.20 12.45
CA ILE A 36 12.04 0.02 12.30
C ILE A 36 12.34 0.34 10.83
N ASN A 37 12.85 1.54 10.55
CA ASN A 37 13.30 1.89 9.19
C ASN A 37 14.42 0.96 8.75
N GLY A 38 14.31 0.50 7.49
CA GLY A 38 15.25 -0.47 6.93
C GLY A 38 15.04 -1.93 7.36
N SER A 39 13.98 -2.24 8.13
CA SER A 39 13.68 -3.63 8.53
C SER A 39 13.23 -4.54 7.38
N GLY A 40 12.77 -3.98 6.25
CA GLY A 40 12.33 -4.76 5.09
C GLY A 40 10.86 -4.55 4.67
N LYS A 41 10.06 -3.72 5.38
CA LYS A 41 8.63 -3.48 5.10
C LYS A 41 8.37 -3.10 3.64
N THR A 42 9.01 -2.03 3.16
CA THR A 42 8.90 -1.57 1.77
C THR A 42 9.37 -2.64 0.78
N MET A 43 10.40 -3.43 1.12
CA MET A 43 10.87 -4.52 0.26
C MET A 43 9.83 -5.64 0.13
N MET A 44 9.13 -5.99 1.22
CA MET A 44 8.02 -6.94 1.16
C MET A 44 6.89 -6.42 0.26
N MET A 45 6.49 -5.15 0.42
CA MET A 45 5.47 -4.54 -0.44
C MET A 45 5.90 -4.51 -1.91
N ARG A 46 7.16 -4.20 -2.21
CA ARG A 46 7.70 -4.25 -3.58
C ARG A 46 7.71 -5.66 -4.18
N LEU A 47 7.95 -6.68 -3.37
CA LEU A 47 7.83 -8.08 -3.77
C LEU A 47 6.38 -8.45 -4.09
N ILE A 48 5.41 -8.06 -3.25
CA ILE A 48 3.98 -8.27 -3.49
C ILE A 48 3.53 -7.56 -4.77
N ALA A 49 3.99 -6.33 -4.99
CA ALA A 49 3.65 -5.54 -6.16
C ALA A 49 4.27 -6.06 -7.48
N GLY A 50 5.20 -7.03 -7.43
CA GLY A 50 5.94 -7.48 -8.60
C GLY A 50 6.96 -6.47 -9.14
N LEU A 51 7.25 -5.39 -8.38
CA LEU A 51 8.26 -4.39 -8.76
C LEU A 51 9.68 -4.94 -8.64
N ILE A 52 9.86 -5.95 -7.82
CA ILE A 52 11.08 -6.75 -7.69
C ILE A 52 10.69 -8.21 -7.51
N TYR A 53 11.55 -9.14 -7.91
CA TYR A 53 11.32 -10.58 -7.72
C TYR A 53 12.25 -11.14 -6.64
N ALA A 54 11.79 -12.22 -6.00
CA ALA A 54 12.56 -12.96 -5.01
C ALA A 54 13.87 -13.50 -5.64
N THR A 55 14.96 -13.52 -4.85
CA THR A 55 16.21 -14.19 -5.24
C THR A 55 16.11 -15.70 -4.99
N LYS A 56 15.35 -16.10 -3.95
CA LYS A 56 15.00 -17.48 -3.61
C LYS A 56 13.57 -17.52 -3.11
N GLY A 57 12.93 -18.68 -3.24
CA GLY A 57 11.54 -18.86 -2.88
C GLY A 57 10.57 -18.22 -3.87
N GLU A 58 9.31 -18.13 -3.51
CA GLU A 58 8.23 -17.70 -4.38
C GLU A 58 7.25 -16.80 -3.64
N VAL A 59 6.81 -15.72 -4.33
CA VAL A 59 5.64 -14.92 -3.93
C VAL A 59 4.48 -15.34 -4.80
N ILE A 60 3.37 -15.70 -4.18
CA ILE A 60 2.20 -16.28 -4.85
C ILE A 60 1.00 -15.37 -4.58
N ILE A 61 0.27 -15.02 -5.63
CA ILE A 61 -0.96 -14.22 -5.59
C ILE A 61 -2.11 -15.07 -6.14
N ASP A 62 -3.10 -15.39 -5.32
CA ASP A 62 -4.22 -16.28 -5.69
C ASP A 62 -3.76 -17.55 -6.43
N GLY A 63 -2.72 -18.22 -5.89
CA GLY A 63 -2.16 -19.45 -6.46
C GLY A 63 -1.24 -19.27 -7.66
N LYS A 64 -1.00 -18.05 -8.15
CA LYS A 64 -0.09 -17.74 -9.27
C LYS A 64 1.23 -17.18 -8.78
N VAL A 65 2.33 -17.70 -9.28
CA VAL A 65 3.68 -17.28 -8.87
C VAL A 65 4.11 -16.03 -9.62
N LEU A 66 4.46 -14.96 -8.87
CA LEU A 66 5.01 -13.73 -9.43
C LEU A 66 6.38 -13.99 -10.10
N GLY A 67 6.53 -13.47 -11.30
CA GLY A 67 7.73 -13.64 -12.13
C GLY A 67 7.79 -14.97 -12.91
N LYS A 68 6.77 -15.85 -12.76
CA LYS A 68 6.61 -17.08 -13.54
C LYS A 68 5.27 -17.10 -14.27
N ASP A 69 4.16 -17.13 -13.53
CA ASP A 69 2.81 -17.24 -14.09
C ASP A 69 2.23 -15.86 -14.41
N ILE A 70 2.56 -14.86 -13.61
CA ILE A 70 2.16 -13.46 -13.77
C ILE A 70 3.34 -12.53 -13.49
N SER A 71 3.42 -11.40 -14.19
CA SER A 71 4.44 -10.38 -13.93
C SER A 71 4.04 -9.43 -12.78
N PHE A 72 2.75 -9.12 -12.69
CA PHE A 72 2.18 -8.22 -11.68
C PHE A 72 0.85 -8.79 -11.19
N PRO A 73 0.42 -8.45 -9.95
CA PRO A 73 -0.95 -8.70 -9.52
C PRO A 73 -1.94 -8.04 -10.50
N PRO A 74 -3.02 -8.72 -10.91
CA PRO A 74 -3.94 -8.19 -11.92
C PRO A 74 -4.72 -6.96 -11.46
N SER A 75 -4.92 -6.80 -10.16
CA SER A 75 -5.66 -5.70 -9.56
C SER A 75 -4.94 -5.24 -8.29
N ILE A 76 -4.20 -4.14 -8.40
CA ILE A 76 -3.38 -3.60 -7.33
C ILE A 76 -3.34 -2.08 -7.35
N GLY A 77 -3.53 -1.47 -6.18
CA GLY A 77 -3.27 -0.08 -5.91
C GLY A 77 -2.11 0.05 -4.94
N LEU A 78 -1.21 0.99 -5.18
CA LEU A 78 -0.03 1.12 -4.36
C LEU A 78 0.37 2.57 -4.12
N MET A 79 0.76 2.84 -2.89
CA MET A 79 1.46 4.04 -2.48
C MET A 79 2.70 3.60 -1.70
N LEU A 80 3.83 3.56 -2.38
CA LEU A 80 5.13 3.20 -1.80
C LEU A 80 6.01 4.44 -1.72
N GLU A 81 6.56 4.70 -0.54
CA GLU A 81 7.42 5.85 -0.28
C GLU A 81 6.70 7.21 -0.56
N ASN A 82 7.44 8.23 -1.00
CA ASN A 82 6.87 9.54 -1.29
C ASN A 82 6.17 9.53 -2.65
N PRO A 83 4.87 9.80 -2.72
CA PRO A 83 4.16 9.86 -4.00
C PRO A 83 4.71 11.01 -4.87
N ALA A 84 4.99 10.70 -6.14
CA ALA A 84 5.50 11.66 -7.10
C ALA A 84 4.55 11.79 -8.30
N PHE A 85 4.05 13.00 -8.51
CA PHE A 85 3.13 13.35 -9.59
C PHE A 85 3.71 14.48 -10.45
N LEU A 86 3.06 14.80 -11.56
CA LEU A 86 3.50 15.83 -12.46
C LEU A 86 3.36 17.23 -11.81
N PRO A 87 4.46 17.98 -11.62
CA PRO A 87 4.45 19.19 -10.80
C PRO A 87 3.59 20.34 -11.35
N SER A 88 3.34 20.35 -12.66
CA SER A 88 2.64 21.41 -13.38
C SER A 88 1.13 21.24 -13.43
N TYR A 89 0.61 20.09 -13.00
CA TYR A 89 -0.80 19.72 -13.01
C TYR A 89 -1.37 19.77 -11.60
N ASN A 90 -2.70 19.93 -11.46
CA ASN A 90 -3.39 19.81 -10.18
C ASN A 90 -3.64 18.33 -9.82
N GLY A 91 -4.35 18.05 -8.72
CA GLY A 91 -4.62 16.67 -8.27
C GLY A 91 -5.51 15.92 -9.26
N PHE A 92 -6.58 16.56 -9.72
CA PHE A 92 -7.52 15.96 -10.67
C PHE A 92 -6.83 15.56 -11.97
N ASP A 93 -6.09 16.47 -12.61
CA ASP A 93 -5.39 16.20 -13.86
C ASP A 93 -4.35 15.08 -13.72
N ASN A 94 -3.66 15.02 -12.58
CA ASN A 94 -2.71 13.94 -12.30
C ASN A 94 -3.41 12.58 -12.21
N LEU A 95 -4.53 12.48 -11.47
CA LEU A 95 -5.29 11.24 -11.37
C LEU A 95 -5.92 10.86 -12.72
N LYS A 96 -6.44 11.84 -13.48
CA LYS A 96 -6.99 11.60 -14.82
C LYS A 96 -5.96 11.03 -15.79
N MET A 97 -4.73 11.50 -15.75
CA MET A 97 -3.64 10.92 -16.55
C MET A 97 -3.37 9.47 -16.18
N LEU A 98 -3.34 9.14 -14.88
CA LEU A 98 -3.17 7.77 -14.43
C LEU A 98 -4.36 6.89 -14.87
N ALA A 99 -5.58 7.35 -14.65
CA ALA A 99 -6.80 6.67 -15.06
C ALA A 99 -6.86 6.39 -16.57
N SER A 100 -6.28 7.29 -17.38
CA SER A 100 -6.27 7.15 -18.84
C SER A 100 -5.40 5.97 -19.34
N ILE A 101 -4.53 5.41 -18.52
CA ILE A 101 -3.65 4.29 -18.89
C ILE A 101 -4.50 3.04 -19.16
N LYS A 102 -5.48 2.75 -18.31
CA LYS A 102 -6.45 1.66 -18.50
C LYS A 102 -7.72 2.10 -19.21
N GLY A 103 -8.10 3.38 -19.07
CA GLY A 103 -9.29 3.96 -19.71
C GLY A 103 -10.62 3.55 -19.08
N GLU A 104 -10.61 2.98 -17.88
CA GLU A 104 -11.79 2.41 -17.20
C GLU A 104 -12.43 3.39 -16.19
N ILE A 105 -11.68 4.40 -15.73
CA ILE A 105 -12.10 5.34 -14.68
C ILE A 105 -12.65 6.62 -15.31
N LYS A 106 -13.87 6.99 -14.89
CA LYS A 106 -14.54 8.23 -15.30
C LYS A 106 -14.19 9.39 -14.40
N ASP A 107 -14.41 10.63 -14.90
CA ASP A 107 -14.13 11.87 -14.19
C ASP A 107 -14.88 11.96 -12.84
N GLU A 108 -16.13 11.45 -12.78
CA GLU A 108 -16.94 11.44 -11.55
C GLU A 108 -16.30 10.60 -10.43
N LYS A 109 -15.63 9.49 -10.80
CA LYS A 109 -14.90 8.66 -9.82
C LYS A 109 -13.66 9.36 -9.29
N ILE A 110 -12.98 10.14 -10.14
CA ILE A 110 -11.82 10.93 -9.71
C ILE A 110 -12.26 12.00 -8.70
N ASP A 111 -13.38 12.68 -8.97
CA ASP A 111 -13.95 13.67 -8.05
C ASP A 111 -14.33 13.04 -6.71
N GLU A 112 -15.02 11.88 -6.72
CA GLU A 112 -15.38 11.12 -5.51
C GLU A 112 -14.15 10.78 -4.65
N VAL A 113 -13.09 10.28 -5.28
CA VAL A 113 -11.87 9.90 -4.57
C VAL A 113 -11.13 11.12 -4.01
N LEU A 114 -11.09 12.23 -4.76
CA LEU A 114 -10.53 13.49 -4.28
C LEU A 114 -11.33 14.05 -3.09
N GLU A 115 -12.66 13.91 -3.11
CA GLU A 115 -13.50 14.27 -1.96
C GLU A 115 -13.17 13.38 -0.75
N THR A 116 -13.08 12.08 -0.94
CA THR A 116 -12.73 11.11 0.12
C THR A 116 -11.41 11.47 0.83
N VAL A 117 -10.40 11.93 0.10
CA VAL A 117 -9.13 12.34 0.70
C VAL A 117 -9.06 13.83 1.08
N GLY A 118 -10.16 14.58 0.93
CA GLY A 118 -10.24 16.01 1.28
C GLY A 118 -9.45 16.93 0.36
N LEU A 119 -9.40 16.63 -0.94
CA LEU A 119 -8.71 17.43 -1.97
C LEU A 119 -9.64 17.94 -3.07
N ALA A 120 -10.96 17.70 -3.02
CA ALA A 120 -11.92 18.01 -4.08
C ALA A 120 -11.90 19.47 -4.56
N ALA A 121 -11.81 20.44 -3.66
CA ALA A 121 -11.87 21.88 -4.01
C ALA A 121 -10.50 22.51 -4.30
N ILE A 122 -9.46 21.71 -4.50
CA ILE A 122 -8.08 22.21 -4.58
C ILE A 122 -7.58 22.31 -6.01
N ASP A 123 -7.74 23.50 -6.61
CA ASP A 123 -7.17 23.83 -7.91
C ASP A 123 -5.75 24.41 -7.82
N LYS A 124 -4.88 23.79 -7.03
CA LYS A 124 -3.46 24.13 -6.95
C LYS A 124 -2.64 23.13 -7.75
N LYS A 125 -1.56 23.61 -8.39
CA LYS A 125 -0.57 22.73 -9.02
C LYS A 125 0.13 21.88 -7.97
N TYR A 126 0.41 20.62 -8.25
CA TYR A 126 1.05 19.66 -7.34
C TYR A 126 2.34 20.19 -6.70
N ARG A 127 3.15 20.95 -7.44
CA ARG A 127 4.38 21.59 -6.88
C ARG A 127 4.11 22.51 -5.68
N LYS A 128 2.86 22.98 -5.50
CA LYS A 128 2.42 23.84 -4.39
C LYS A 128 1.72 23.07 -3.27
N TYR A 129 1.63 21.75 -3.40
CA TYR A 129 1.02 20.91 -2.36
C TYR A 129 1.92 20.82 -1.14
N SER A 130 1.32 20.88 0.05
CA SER A 130 2.00 20.49 1.30
C SER A 130 2.33 18.99 1.27
N LEU A 131 3.19 18.55 2.18
CA LEU A 131 3.50 17.12 2.31
C LEU A 131 2.23 16.29 2.56
N GLY A 132 1.36 16.75 3.48
CA GLY A 132 0.09 16.08 3.75
C GLY A 132 -0.85 16.04 2.52
N MET A 133 -0.92 17.10 1.71
CA MET A 133 -1.69 17.08 0.46
C MET A 133 -1.11 16.09 -0.56
N LYS A 134 0.21 15.98 -0.66
CA LYS A 134 0.87 14.99 -1.52
C LYS A 134 0.57 13.57 -1.07
N GLN A 135 0.59 13.33 0.24
CA GLN A 135 0.25 12.04 0.85
C GLN A 135 -1.21 11.65 0.52
N ARG A 136 -2.15 12.59 0.74
CA ARG A 136 -3.57 12.40 0.40
C ARG A 136 -3.78 12.06 -1.08
N LEU A 137 -3.08 12.73 -1.99
CA LEU A 137 -3.15 12.42 -3.43
C LEU A 137 -2.57 11.04 -3.76
N GLY A 138 -1.51 10.60 -3.06
CA GLY A 138 -0.95 9.26 -3.18
C GLY A 138 -1.95 8.17 -2.77
N ILE A 139 -2.65 8.38 -1.66
CA ILE A 139 -3.72 7.48 -1.21
C ILE A 139 -4.85 7.44 -2.24
N ALA A 140 -5.29 8.62 -2.74
CA ALA A 140 -6.30 8.72 -3.78
C ALA A 140 -5.95 7.88 -5.02
N ALA A 141 -4.71 8.00 -5.51
CA ALA A 141 -4.23 7.21 -6.65
C ALA A 141 -4.22 5.70 -6.37
N ALA A 142 -3.93 5.29 -5.12
CA ALA A 142 -3.90 3.88 -4.74
C ALA A 142 -5.28 3.22 -4.72
N ILE A 143 -6.35 3.99 -4.42
CA ILE A 143 -7.71 3.45 -4.24
C ILE A 143 -8.66 3.73 -5.41
N MET A 144 -8.33 4.64 -6.34
CA MET A 144 -9.27 5.12 -7.36
C MET A 144 -9.80 4.05 -8.31
N GLU A 145 -9.04 2.97 -8.52
CA GLU A 145 -9.41 1.84 -9.40
C GLU A 145 -10.10 0.69 -8.64
N GLU A 146 -10.45 0.87 -7.36
CA GLU A 146 -11.06 -0.16 -6.49
C GLU A 146 -10.31 -1.51 -6.55
N PRO A 147 -8.99 -1.51 -6.26
CA PRO A 147 -8.18 -2.69 -6.48
C PRO A 147 -8.41 -3.79 -5.43
N ASP A 148 -8.20 -5.04 -5.82
CA ASP A 148 -8.28 -6.20 -4.90
C ASP A 148 -7.14 -6.24 -3.87
N ILE A 149 -5.98 -5.65 -4.18
CA ILE A 149 -4.83 -5.51 -3.27
C ILE A 149 -4.48 -4.04 -3.16
N ILE A 150 -4.34 -3.54 -1.93
CA ILE A 150 -3.91 -2.16 -1.64
C ILE A 150 -2.66 -2.22 -0.77
N LEU A 151 -1.59 -1.57 -1.24
CA LEU A 151 -0.32 -1.44 -0.51
C LEU A 151 -0.09 0.03 -0.13
N LEU A 152 -0.02 0.31 1.17
CA LEU A 152 0.18 1.66 1.70
C LEU A 152 1.41 1.69 2.61
N ASP A 153 2.53 2.21 2.10
CA ASP A 153 3.74 2.38 2.90
C ASP A 153 3.71 3.73 3.61
N GLU A 154 3.57 3.69 4.95
CA GLU A 154 3.51 4.85 5.82
C GLU A 154 2.43 5.89 5.41
N PRO A 155 1.16 5.49 5.20
CA PRO A 155 0.12 6.38 4.66
C PRO A 155 -0.22 7.56 5.58
N THR A 156 0.08 7.46 6.86
CA THR A 156 -0.23 8.48 7.88
C THR A 156 0.88 9.51 8.08
N ASN A 157 2.03 9.34 7.43
CA ASN A 157 3.13 10.29 7.51
C ASN A 157 2.72 11.68 7.02
N SER A 158 3.13 12.72 7.76
CA SER A 158 2.85 14.13 7.46
C SER A 158 1.35 14.50 7.49
N LEU A 159 0.50 13.64 8.05
CA LEU A 159 -0.91 13.93 8.29
C LEU A 159 -1.14 14.34 9.75
N ASP A 160 -2.07 15.26 9.94
CA ASP A 160 -2.62 15.62 11.24
C ASP A 160 -3.63 14.56 11.74
N ALA A 161 -4.14 14.72 12.94
CA ALA A 161 -5.09 13.77 13.53
C ALA A 161 -6.33 13.52 12.64
N SER A 162 -6.84 14.55 11.99
CA SER A 162 -7.97 14.42 11.05
C SER A 162 -7.59 13.62 9.80
N GLY A 163 -6.36 13.79 9.32
CA GLY A 163 -5.84 13.01 8.19
C GLY A 163 -5.57 11.55 8.56
N GLN A 164 -5.13 11.28 9.78
CA GLN A 164 -4.96 9.90 10.26
C GLN A 164 -6.32 9.19 10.38
N GLU A 165 -7.35 9.88 10.88
CA GLU A 165 -8.71 9.32 10.95
C GLU A 165 -9.28 9.04 9.56
N MET A 166 -9.10 9.95 8.61
CA MET A 166 -9.46 9.71 7.19
C MET A 166 -8.78 8.44 6.64
N VAL A 167 -7.51 8.18 6.96
CA VAL A 167 -6.83 6.94 6.52
C VAL A 167 -7.49 5.72 7.12
N LYS A 168 -7.86 5.73 8.41
CA LYS A 168 -8.57 4.62 9.06
C LYS A 168 -9.90 4.33 8.38
N GLU A 169 -10.70 5.37 8.12
CA GLU A 169 -11.99 5.26 7.43
C GLU A 169 -11.82 4.65 6.04
N ILE A 170 -10.82 5.10 5.27
CA ILE A 170 -10.50 4.56 3.94
C ILE A 170 -10.13 3.08 4.06
N VAL A 171 -9.21 2.70 4.95
CA VAL A 171 -8.78 1.31 5.13
C VAL A 171 -9.94 0.41 5.52
N ALA A 172 -10.84 0.88 6.41
CA ALA A 172 -12.04 0.14 6.79
C ALA A 172 -13.01 -0.05 5.61
N LYS A 173 -13.28 1.02 4.85
CA LYS A 173 -14.15 0.99 3.66
C LYS A 173 -13.62 0.03 2.58
N GLU A 174 -12.32 0.10 2.30
CA GLU A 174 -11.70 -0.78 1.28
C GLU A 174 -11.74 -2.25 1.72
N LYS A 175 -11.51 -2.54 3.01
CA LYS A 175 -11.70 -3.88 3.57
C LYS A 175 -13.15 -4.36 3.42
N GLU A 176 -14.14 -3.53 3.76
CA GLU A 176 -15.57 -3.86 3.63
C GLU A 176 -15.95 -4.17 2.17
N SER A 177 -15.30 -3.51 1.21
CA SER A 177 -15.43 -3.78 -0.22
C SER A 177 -14.74 -5.09 -0.66
N GLY A 178 -14.01 -5.76 0.24
CA GLY A 178 -13.35 -7.05 0.01
C GLY A 178 -11.90 -6.95 -0.46
N ALA A 179 -11.31 -5.76 -0.47
CA ALA A 179 -9.90 -5.58 -0.76
C ALA A 179 -9.00 -6.18 0.34
N THR A 180 -7.84 -6.66 -0.04
CA THR A 180 -6.76 -7.05 0.89
C THR A 180 -5.83 -5.86 1.04
N VAL A 181 -5.76 -5.29 2.24
CA VAL A 181 -4.97 -4.10 2.51
C VAL A 181 -3.72 -4.47 3.29
N ILE A 182 -2.56 -4.07 2.80
CA ILE A 182 -1.29 -4.20 3.52
C ILE A 182 -0.74 -2.80 3.76
N LEU A 183 -0.47 -2.48 5.02
CA LEU A 183 0.05 -1.16 5.36
C LEU A 183 1.18 -1.23 6.40
N SER A 184 2.03 -0.21 6.38
CA SER A 184 3.01 0.06 7.42
C SER A 184 2.68 1.37 8.13
N CYS A 185 3.08 1.50 9.40
CA CYS A 185 2.98 2.73 10.16
C CYS A 185 4.04 2.76 11.26
N HIS A 186 4.59 3.94 11.54
CA HIS A 186 5.54 4.12 12.65
C HIS A 186 4.86 4.09 14.02
N ASP A 187 3.64 4.60 14.10
CA ASP A 187 2.84 4.57 15.31
C ASP A 187 2.20 3.19 15.48
N SER A 188 2.65 2.45 16.49
CA SER A 188 2.17 1.11 16.75
C SER A 188 0.70 1.06 17.17
N ALA A 189 0.24 2.01 17.97
CA ALA A 189 -1.15 2.06 18.42
C ALA A 189 -2.09 2.36 17.24
N LEU A 190 -1.69 3.29 16.37
CA LEU A 190 -2.42 3.61 15.15
C LEU A 190 -2.46 2.41 14.19
N LEU A 191 -1.34 1.70 14.01
CA LEU A 191 -1.27 0.50 13.19
C LEU A 191 -2.22 -0.59 13.72
N GLU A 192 -2.15 -0.86 15.03
CA GLU A 192 -2.98 -1.88 15.71
C GLU A 192 -4.47 -1.55 15.59
N SER A 193 -4.85 -0.27 15.64
CA SER A 193 -6.25 0.14 15.48
C SER A 193 -6.85 -0.12 14.10
N MET A 194 -6.01 -0.22 13.05
CA MET A 194 -6.45 -0.43 11.67
C MET A 194 -6.38 -1.90 11.22
N CYS A 195 -5.48 -2.70 11.81
CA CYS A 195 -5.13 -4.02 11.28
C CYS A 195 -5.90 -5.16 11.92
N ASP A 196 -6.14 -6.22 11.16
CA ASP A 196 -6.67 -7.48 11.66
C ASP A 196 -5.56 -8.43 12.14
N GLU A 197 -4.37 -8.31 11.54
CA GLU A 197 -3.18 -9.04 11.95
C GLU A 197 -1.93 -8.16 11.71
N ILE A 198 -0.86 -8.44 12.43
CA ILE A 198 0.40 -7.71 12.31
C ILE A 198 1.57 -8.69 12.27
N PHE A 199 2.45 -8.49 11.28
CA PHE A 199 3.76 -9.12 11.19
C PHE A 199 4.85 -8.16 11.63
N ASN A 200 5.64 -8.54 12.64
CA ASN A 200 6.85 -7.82 13.04
C ASN A 200 8.00 -8.25 12.13
N ILE A 201 8.69 -7.25 11.58
CA ILE A 201 9.81 -7.44 10.67
C ILE A 201 11.07 -6.83 11.27
N GLU A 202 12.12 -7.63 11.42
CA GLU A 202 13.43 -7.22 11.89
C GLU A 202 14.51 -7.78 10.97
N VAL A 203 15.36 -6.93 10.45
CA VAL A 203 16.49 -7.30 9.56
C VAL A 203 16.08 -8.25 8.43
N GLY A 204 14.89 -8.02 7.86
CA GLY A 204 14.36 -8.82 6.76
C GLY A 204 13.73 -10.15 7.13
N GLU A 205 13.54 -10.44 8.40
CA GLU A 205 12.90 -11.66 8.92
C GLU A 205 11.60 -11.33 9.64
N ILE A 206 10.65 -12.28 9.64
CA ILE A 206 9.45 -12.20 10.47
C ILE A 206 9.79 -12.73 11.86
N THR A 207 9.75 -11.86 12.87
CA THR A 207 10.07 -12.21 14.26
C THR A 207 8.84 -12.51 15.10
N ASN A 208 7.67 -11.98 14.72
CA ASN A 208 6.42 -12.23 15.41
C ASN A 208 5.23 -12.02 14.48
N HIS A 209 4.10 -12.69 14.78
CA HIS A 209 2.81 -12.51 14.15
C HIS A 209 1.72 -12.56 15.23
N TYR A 210 0.84 -11.56 15.24
CA TYR A 210 -0.24 -11.48 16.21
C TYR A 210 -1.47 -10.78 15.66
N VAL A 211 -2.61 -11.05 16.28
CA VAL A 211 -3.89 -10.35 16.09
C VAL A 211 -3.98 -9.30 17.18
N PRO A 212 -4.14 -8.00 16.85
CA PRO A 212 -4.32 -6.97 17.85
C PRO A 212 -5.62 -7.17 18.63
N ASP A 213 -5.56 -6.96 19.95
CA ASP A 213 -6.76 -6.88 20.77
C ASP A 213 -7.49 -5.56 20.42
N LYS A 214 -8.63 -5.67 19.75
CA LYS A 214 -9.50 -4.52 19.48
C LYS A 214 -10.40 -4.32 20.70
N GLU A 215 -10.05 -3.32 21.55
CA GLU A 215 -10.92 -2.86 22.62
C GLU A 215 -12.22 -2.23 22.08
#